data_f175f49a1f0e33728984bc2e806bca33
#
_entry.id   f175f49a1f0e33728984bc2e806bca33
#
_cell.length_a   1.000
_cell.length_b   1.000
_cell.length_c   1.000
_cell.angle_alpha   90.00
_cell.angle_beta   90.00
_cell.angle_gamma   90.00
#
_symmetry.space_group_name_H-M   'P 1'
#
loop_
_entity.id
_entity.type
_entity.pdbx_description
1 polymer ?
#
loop_
_entity_poly.entity_id
_entity_poly.type
_entity_poly.pdbx_seq_one_letter_code
_entity_poly.pdbx_strand_id
1 'polypeptide(L)'
;MEMQKSNSSIGFSFLQDFQEKIFRTSDLLAIYAHTFQIQKYLYLRASLAAGYSHRVTNYDGLVFSDMLNVFQENYTATGEDLERYSKHDFNSEMGVLVYNERFFAGMTIKNLQGNVTEMNKNENLFPRIFSFHGLAKFSWTRAYTQQYLIQFYPHINMVFGGTSSYAQMGLILQKWMVQMGSAFRQNFPCNANSLSFFVGIVEKRFRFAYNCDMTINSVKRIDTHEVSLSYQFDCREKKKKFEAFKAPTF
;
A
#
# COMPACT_ATOMS: atom_id res chain seq x y z
N MET A 1 -13.80 -12.54 -4.25
CA MET A 1 -15.04 -13.35 -4.29
C MET A 1 -15.12 -14.16 -3.01
N GLU A 2 -16.14 -13.96 -2.19
CA GLU A 2 -16.37 -14.75 -0.95
C GLU A 2 -17.17 -15.99 -1.29
N MET A 3 -16.64 -17.16 -1.00
CA MET A 3 -17.35 -18.42 -1.21
C MET A 3 -18.37 -18.63 -0.08
N GLN A 4 -19.63 -18.66 -0.41
CA GLN A 4 -20.80 -18.59 0.51
C GLN A 4 -20.94 -19.71 1.56
N LYS A 5 -20.17 -20.79 1.50
CA LYS A 5 -20.19 -21.90 2.47
C LYS A 5 -18.89 -22.08 3.25
N SER A 6 -17.81 -21.48 2.79
CA SER A 6 -16.52 -21.48 3.47
C SER A 6 -16.17 -20.06 3.87
N ASN A 7 -15.61 -19.87 5.05
CA ASN A 7 -15.07 -18.57 5.50
C ASN A 7 -13.84 -18.16 4.66
N SER A 8 -13.81 -18.53 3.39
CA SER A 8 -12.71 -18.34 2.45
C SER A 8 -13.04 -17.29 1.42
N SER A 9 -12.02 -16.56 0.98
CA SER A 9 -12.11 -15.56 -0.09
C SER A 9 -10.92 -15.67 -1.04
N ILE A 10 -11.17 -15.35 -2.30
CA ILE A 10 -10.16 -15.28 -3.35
C ILE A 10 -10.16 -13.86 -3.90
N GLY A 11 -8.96 -13.33 -4.13
CA GLY A 11 -8.75 -12.00 -4.70
C GLY A 11 -7.66 -12.03 -5.76
N PHE A 12 -7.69 -11.03 -6.62
CA PHE A 12 -6.64 -10.75 -7.59
C PHE A 12 -6.21 -9.30 -7.43
N SER A 13 -4.92 -9.05 -7.53
CA SER A 13 -4.34 -7.71 -7.53
C SER A 13 -3.47 -7.56 -8.76
N PHE A 14 -3.63 -6.45 -9.46
CA PHE A 14 -2.76 -6.03 -10.54
C PHE A 14 -2.26 -4.63 -10.20
N LEU A 15 -0.94 -4.49 -10.15
CA LEU A 15 -0.27 -3.21 -9.94
C LEU A 15 0.64 -2.94 -11.12
N GLN A 16 0.57 -1.72 -11.64
CA GLN A 16 1.51 -1.23 -12.63
C GLN A 16 2.07 0.10 -12.16
N ASP A 17 3.38 0.15 -11.99
CA ASP A 17 4.11 1.33 -11.53
C ASP A 17 5.05 1.81 -12.63
N PHE A 18 5.03 3.11 -12.88
CA PHE A 18 5.89 3.80 -13.82
C PHE A 18 6.66 4.88 -13.07
N GLN A 19 7.94 4.66 -12.88
CA GLN A 19 8.81 5.66 -12.28
C GLN A 19 9.60 6.34 -13.41
N GLU A 20 9.13 7.51 -13.81
CA GLU A 20 9.61 8.24 -14.97
C GLU A 20 9.51 7.35 -16.25
N LYS A 21 10.43 7.48 -17.17
CA LYS A 21 10.51 6.60 -18.36
C LYS A 21 11.45 5.41 -18.17
N ILE A 22 12.15 5.38 -17.04
CA ILE A 22 13.29 4.48 -16.78
C ILE A 22 12.82 3.15 -16.20
N PHE A 23 11.99 3.19 -15.15
CA PHE A 23 11.57 2.00 -14.43
C PHE A 23 10.09 1.71 -14.65
N ARG A 24 9.80 0.47 -14.99
CA ARG A 24 8.43 -0.04 -15.09
C ARG A 24 8.33 -1.35 -14.32
N THR A 25 7.41 -1.41 -13.38
CA THR A 25 7.10 -2.63 -12.63
C THR A 25 5.64 -3.01 -12.90
N SER A 26 5.41 -4.29 -13.15
CA SER A 26 4.08 -4.87 -13.33
C SER A 26 3.96 -6.11 -12.45
N ASP A 27 3.07 -6.07 -11.46
CA ASP A 27 2.84 -7.15 -10.50
C ASP A 27 1.44 -7.72 -10.66
N LEU A 28 1.33 -9.02 -10.75
CA LEU A 28 0.08 -9.77 -10.76
C LEU A 28 0.08 -10.76 -9.61
N LEU A 29 -0.89 -10.67 -8.70
CA LEU A 29 -1.01 -11.51 -7.53
C LEU A 29 -2.38 -12.18 -7.46
N ALA A 30 -2.40 -13.47 -7.18
CA ALA A 30 -3.57 -14.22 -6.77
C ALA A 30 -3.51 -14.42 -5.25
N ILE A 31 -4.59 -14.10 -4.56
CA ILE A 31 -4.67 -14.04 -3.10
C ILE A 31 -5.75 -15.01 -2.63
N TYR A 32 -5.40 -15.89 -1.71
CA TYR A 32 -6.35 -16.72 -0.98
C TYR A 32 -6.35 -16.31 0.49
N ALA A 33 -7.51 -16.18 1.08
CA ALA A 33 -7.63 -15.87 2.50
C ALA A 33 -8.73 -16.71 3.16
N HIS A 34 -8.46 -17.15 4.38
CA HIS A 34 -9.40 -17.88 5.21
C HIS A 34 -9.62 -17.16 6.54
N THR A 35 -10.88 -17.08 6.98
CA THR A 35 -11.28 -16.39 8.20
C THR A 35 -11.71 -17.39 9.26
N PHE A 36 -11.08 -17.31 10.42
CA PHE A 36 -11.39 -18.09 11.61
C PHE A 36 -12.12 -17.19 12.62
N GLN A 37 -13.20 -17.67 13.20
CA GLN A 37 -13.83 -17.01 14.33
C GLN A 37 -13.22 -17.51 15.63
N ILE A 38 -12.44 -16.65 16.33
CA ILE A 38 -11.79 -17.02 17.62
C ILE A 38 -12.79 -16.89 18.76
N GLN A 39 -13.56 -15.77 18.75
CA GLN A 39 -14.59 -15.48 19.75
C GLN A 39 -15.81 -14.88 19.06
N LYS A 40 -16.92 -14.69 19.79
CA LYS A 40 -18.19 -14.22 19.26
C LYS A 40 -18.11 -12.98 18.36
N TYR A 41 -17.12 -12.10 18.58
CA TYR A 41 -16.92 -10.86 17.81
C TYR A 41 -15.46 -10.63 17.40
N LEU A 42 -14.59 -11.64 17.51
CA LEU A 42 -13.19 -11.55 17.18
C LEU A 42 -12.85 -12.57 16.09
N TYR A 43 -12.30 -12.08 15.01
CA TYR A 43 -11.94 -12.87 13.83
C TYR A 43 -10.46 -12.79 13.56
N LEU A 44 -9.89 -13.90 13.12
CA LEU A 44 -8.54 -14.03 12.59
C LEU A 44 -8.64 -14.37 11.11
N ARG A 45 -8.00 -13.63 10.27
CA ARG A 45 -7.89 -13.91 8.84
C ARG A 45 -6.44 -14.18 8.48
N ALA A 46 -6.17 -15.37 7.96
CA ALA A 46 -4.88 -15.72 7.38
C ALA A 46 -4.96 -15.66 5.86
N SER A 47 -3.93 -15.16 5.22
CA SER A 47 -3.85 -15.03 3.76
C SER A 47 -2.51 -15.47 3.22
N LEU A 48 -2.56 -16.05 2.02
CA LEU A 48 -1.40 -16.37 1.19
C LEU A 48 -1.62 -15.77 -0.18
N ALA A 49 -0.59 -15.19 -0.74
CA ALA A 49 -0.60 -14.68 -2.10
C ALA A 49 0.59 -15.22 -2.87
N ALA A 50 0.38 -15.48 -4.14
CA ALA A 50 1.39 -15.90 -5.08
C ALA A 50 1.17 -15.20 -6.41
N GLY A 51 2.24 -14.83 -7.08
CA GLY A 51 2.12 -14.10 -8.31
C GLY A 51 3.43 -13.91 -9.04
N TYR A 52 3.36 -13.04 -10.02
CA TYR A 52 4.43 -12.77 -10.96
C TYR A 52 4.71 -11.28 -11.00
N SER A 53 6.00 -10.95 -10.97
CA SER A 53 6.50 -9.59 -11.06
C SER A 53 7.40 -9.45 -12.30
N HIS A 54 7.14 -8.45 -13.12
CA HIS A 54 7.95 -8.11 -14.29
C HIS A 54 8.48 -6.69 -14.15
N ARG A 55 9.78 -6.56 -14.15
CA ARG A 55 10.49 -5.28 -14.07
C ARG A 55 11.29 -5.02 -15.31
N VAL A 56 11.17 -3.82 -15.82
CA VAL A 56 11.91 -3.34 -16.98
C VAL A 56 12.62 -2.05 -16.59
N THR A 57 13.92 -2.02 -16.84
CA THR A 57 14.71 -0.79 -16.80
C THR A 57 15.07 -0.41 -18.22
N ASN A 58 14.70 0.79 -18.62
CA ASN A 58 14.98 1.32 -19.94
C ASN A 58 15.81 2.59 -19.82
N TYR A 59 16.95 2.63 -20.46
CA TYR A 59 17.86 3.76 -20.45
C TYR A 59 17.70 4.67 -21.69
N ASP A 60 16.75 4.34 -22.58
CA ASP A 60 16.53 5.10 -23.81
C ASP A 60 16.17 6.57 -23.53
N GLY A 61 16.90 7.46 -24.14
CA GLY A 61 16.68 8.90 -24.04
C GLY A 61 17.27 9.56 -22.79
N LEU A 62 18.08 8.82 -21.99
CA LEU A 62 18.90 9.43 -20.96
C LEU A 62 20.14 10.07 -21.57
N VAL A 63 20.53 11.20 -21.00
CA VAL A 63 21.76 11.90 -21.37
C VAL A 63 22.77 11.68 -20.25
N PHE A 64 23.83 10.95 -20.54
CA PHE A 64 24.92 10.68 -19.62
C PHE A 64 26.01 11.75 -19.73
N SER A 65 26.83 11.88 -18.69
CA SER A 65 27.87 12.90 -18.63
C SER A 65 28.94 12.75 -19.72
N ASP A 66 29.20 11.52 -20.20
CA ASP A 66 30.11 11.21 -21.29
C ASP A 66 29.56 11.59 -22.68
N MET A 67 28.22 11.72 -22.78
CA MET A 67 27.54 12.19 -24.00
C MET A 67 27.62 13.72 -24.17
N LEU A 68 27.91 14.44 -23.08
CA LEU A 68 27.97 15.90 -23.07
C LEU A 68 29.36 16.36 -23.49
N ASN A 69 29.52 16.72 -24.76
CA ASN A 69 30.73 17.35 -25.21
C ASN A 69 30.66 18.86 -25.01
N VAL A 70 31.44 19.39 -24.05
CA VAL A 70 31.43 20.81 -23.66
C VAL A 70 31.86 21.75 -24.82
N PHE A 71 32.53 21.20 -25.82
CA PHE A 71 33.09 21.98 -26.97
C PHE A 71 32.29 21.86 -28.27
N GLN A 72 31.37 20.91 -28.34
CA GLN A 72 30.49 20.71 -29.49
C GLN A 72 29.06 20.58 -28.97
N GLU A 73 28.15 21.40 -29.46
CA GLU A 73 26.71 21.35 -29.10
C GLU A 73 26.01 20.05 -29.54
N ASN A 74 26.77 18.99 -29.83
CA ASN A 74 26.25 17.70 -30.28
C ASN A 74 26.40 16.63 -29.23
N TYR A 75 25.36 15.82 -29.08
CA TYR A 75 25.39 14.62 -28.24
C TYR A 75 26.17 13.52 -28.97
N THR A 76 27.20 12.97 -28.33
CA THR A 76 27.87 11.76 -28.80
C THR A 76 27.22 10.52 -28.22
N ALA A 77 27.36 9.36 -28.86
CA ALA A 77 26.88 8.12 -28.29
C ALA A 77 27.67 7.81 -26.99
N THR A 78 26.96 7.33 -25.97
CA THR A 78 27.65 6.87 -24.74
C THR A 78 28.53 5.67 -25.03
N GLY A 79 29.67 5.61 -24.36
CA GLY A 79 30.57 4.44 -24.39
C GLY A 79 30.11 3.31 -23.45
N GLU A 80 29.03 3.54 -22.65
CA GLU A 80 28.49 2.52 -21.78
C GLU A 80 27.53 1.59 -22.53
N ASP A 81 27.66 0.28 -22.31
CA ASP A 81 26.77 -0.73 -22.86
C ASP A 81 25.49 -0.79 -22.00
N LEU A 82 24.52 0.03 -22.36
CA LEU A 82 23.26 0.19 -21.65
C LEU A 82 22.20 -0.70 -22.28
N GLU A 83 22.29 -1.99 -22.06
CA GLU A 83 21.24 -2.91 -22.49
C GLU A 83 19.97 -2.70 -21.66
N ARG A 84 18.82 -2.75 -22.33
CA ARG A 84 17.51 -2.80 -21.68
C ARG A 84 17.44 -4.02 -20.78
N TYR A 85 17.37 -3.80 -19.47
CA TYR A 85 17.29 -4.88 -18.50
C TYR A 85 15.84 -5.26 -18.25
N SER A 86 15.50 -6.53 -18.44
CA SER A 86 14.18 -7.09 -18.17
C SER A 86 14.31 -8.28 -17.22
N LYS A 87 13.59 -8.22 -16.10
CA LYS A 87 13.62 -9.28 -15.10
C LYS A 87 12.22 -9.77 -14.76
N HIS A 88 12.12 -11.08 -14.66
CA HIS A 88 10.90 -11.81 -14.30
C HIS A 88 11.12 -12.52 -12.97
N ASP A 89 10.26 -12.25 -11.99
CA ASP A 89 10.37 -12.83 -10.66
C ASP A 89 9.03 -13.43 -10.22
N PHE A 90 9.11 -14.51 -9.46
CA PHE A 90 7.97 -15.02 -8.72
C PHE A 90 7.85 -14.25 -7.41
N ASN A 91 6.65 -13.80 -7.08
CA ASN A 91 6.36 -13.09 -5.84
C ASN A 91 5.43 -13.92 -4.95
N SER A 92 5.74 -14.01 -3.66
CA SER A 92 4.90 -14.68 -2.69
C SER A 92 4.79 -13.86 -1.41
N GLU A 93 3.58 -13.82 -0.87
CA GLU A 93 3.27 -13.02 0.31
C GLU A 93 2.43 -13.84 1.29
N MET A 94 2.56 -13.54 2.58
CA MET A 94 1.68 -14.07 3.61
C MET A 94 1.21 -12.94 4.52
N GLY A 95 -0.01 -13.09 5.06
CA GLY A 95 -0.56 -12.09 5.95
C GLY A 95 -1.49 -12.69 6.99
N VAL A 96 -1.53 -12.03 8.13
CA VAL A 96 -2.44 -12.33 9.23
C VAL A 96 -3.12 -11.05 9.66
N LEU A 97 -4.43 -11.09 9.87
CA LEU A 97 -5.26 -9.98 10.31
C LEU A 97 -6.17 -10.42 11.43
N VAL A 98 -6.10 -9.74 12.56
CA VAL A 98 -7.06 -9.86 13.67
C VAL A 98 -7.98 -8.66 13.61
N TYR A 99 -9.29 -8.88 13.67
CA TYR A 99 -10.24 -7.77 13.57
C TYR A 99 -11.55 -8.05 14.30
N ASN A 100 -12.19 -6.96 14.68
CA ASN A 100 -13.56 -6.94 15.21
C ASN A 100 -14.31 -5.71 14.66
N GLU A 101 -15.44 -5.34 15.22
CA GLU A 101 -16.23 -4.16 14.80
C GLU A 101 -15.56 -2.81 15.13
N ARG A 102 -14.56 -2.80 16.02
CA ARG A 102 -13.95 -1.56 16.54
C ARG A 102 -12.49 -1.40 16.18
N PHE A 103 -11.77 -2.47 15.89
CA PHE A 103 -10.36 -2.39 15.53
C PHE A 103 -9.96 -3.49 14.57
N PHE A 104 -8.90 -3.27 13.86
CA PHE A 104 -8.12 -4.32 13.21
C PHE A 104 -6.63 -4.09 13.43
N ALA A 105 -5.88 -5.18 13.44
CA ALA A 105 -4.42 -5.19 13.44
C ALA A 105 -3.93 -6.32 12.56
N GLY A 106 -2.98 -6.04 11.69
CA GLY A 106 -2.46 -7.01 10.74
C GLY A 106 -0.95 -6.94 10.56
N MET A 107 -0.41 -8.04 10.10
CA MET A 107 0.97 -8.19 9.70
C MET A 107 1.03 -8.87 8.35
N THR A 108 1.91 -8.39 7.47
CA THR A 108 2.17 -8.99 6.17
C THR A 108 3.66 -9.16 5.97
N ILE A 109 4.05 -10.24 5.33
CA ILE A 109 5.43 -10.48 4.89
C ILE A 109 5.37 -10.65 3.38
N LYS A 110 6.07 -9.79 2.66
CA LYS A 110 6.23 -9.83 1.20
C LYS A 110 7.58 -10.42 0.84
N ASN A 111 7.66 -10.97 -0.38
CA ASN A 111 8.86 -11.58 -0.92
C ASN A 111 9.39 -12.71 -0.02
N LEU A 112 8.54 -13.68 0.31
CA LEU A 112 8.87 -14.80 1.23
C LEU A 112 10.12 -15.57 0.77
N GLN A 113 10.30 -15.74 -0.54
CA GLN A 113 11.44 -16.44 -1.11
C GLN A 113 12.76 -15.74 -0.87
N GLY A 114 12.75 -14.39 -0.64
CA GLY A 114 13.96 -13.58 -0.50
C GLY A 114 14.92 -13.92 -1.63
N ASN A 115 14.86 -13.23 -2.74
CA ASN A 115 15.64 -13.60 -3.92
C ASN A 115 17.15 -13.56 -3.67
N VAL A 116 17.71 -14.74 -3.50
CA VAL A 116 19.11 -15.02 -3.72
C VAL A 116 19.27 -15.29 -5.22
N THR A 117 19.40 -14.26 -6.01
CA THR A 117 19.79 -14.44 -7.41
C THR A 117 21.31 -14.48 -7.43
N GLU A 118 21.87 -15.63 -7.83
CA GLU A 118 23.30 -15.94 -7.86
C GLU A 118 24.13 -15.07 -8.82
N MET A 119 23.60 -14.01 -9.41
CA MET A 119 24.31 -13.26 -10.44
C MET A 119 25.18 -12.09 -9.97
N ASN A 120 25.12 -11.70 -8.74
CA ASN A 120 26.17 -10.86 -8.12
C ASN A 120 26.06 -10.95 -6.60
N LYS A 121 27.14 -11.34 -5.96
CA LYS A 121 27.22 -11.62 -4.51
C LYS A 121 26.93 -10.43 -3.57
N ASN A 122 26.50 -9.27 -4.07
CA ASN A 122 26.41 -8.05 -3.27
C ASN A 122 25.06 -7.31 -3.29
N GLU A 123 24.03 -7.73 -4.02
CA GLU A 123 22.77 -7.02 -4.01
C GLU A 123 21.58 -7.96 -3.81
N ASN A 124 21.00 -7.93 -2.61
CA ASN A 124 19.67 -8.47 -2.35
C ASN A 124 18.64 -7.59 -3.09
N LEU A 125 18.39 -7.84 -4.35
CA LEU A 125 17.48 -7.09 -5.21
C LEU A 125 16.03 -7.11 -4.71
N PHE A 126 15.66 -8.05 -3.85
CA PHE A 126 14.32 -8.19 -3.27
C PHE A 126 14.38 -8.57 -1.79
N PRO A 127 14.61 -7.62 -0.90
CA PRO A 127 14.56 -7.89 0.52
C PRO A 127 13.15 -8.31 0.94
N ARG A 128 13.07 -9.16 1.95
CA ARG A 128 11.79 -9.42 2.62
C ARG A 128 11.28 -8.13 3.24
N ILE A 129 9.99 -7.85 3.04
CA ILE A 129 9.34 -6.66 3.59
C ILE A 129 8.33 -7.12 4.63
N PHE A 130 8.48 -6.63 5.84
CA PHE A 130 7.54 -6.82 6.93
C PHE A 130 6.69 -5.56 7.07
N SER A 131 5.37 -5.73 7.05
CA SER A 131 4.44 -4.62 7.23
C SER A 131 3.52 -4.90 8.41
N PHE A 132 3.35 -3.92 9.27
CA PHE A 132 2.37 -3.92 10.37
C PHE A 132 1.40 -2.79 10.13
N HIS A 133 0.11 -3.06 10.29
CA HIS A 133 -0.91 -2.04 10.18
C HIS A 133 -2.00 -2.25 11.21
N GLY A 134 -2.50 -1.17 11.73
CA GLY A 134 -3.57 -1.19 12.71
C GLY A 134 -4.43 0.06 12.63
N LEU A 135 -5.71 -0.12 12.95
CA LEU A 135 -6.68 0.96 13.02
C LEU A 135 -7.72 0.64 14.10
N ALA A 136 -8.10 1.66 14.86
CA ALA A 136 -9.20 1.56 15.80
C ALA A 136 -10.29 2.57 15.46
N LYS A 137 -11.55 2.24 15.77
CA LYS A 137 -12.72 3.08 15.57
C LYS A 137 -13.30 3.51 16.90
N PHE A 138 -13.39 4.80 17.12
CA PHE A 138 -14.07 5.42 18.23
C PHE A 138 -15.22 6.26 17.69
N SER A 139 -16.40 6.15 18.30
CA SER A 139 -17.59 6.87 17.86
C SER A 139 -18.09 7.74 19.02
N TRP A 140 -18.23 9.03 18.77
CA TRP A 140 -18.88 9.94 19.71
C TRP A 140 -20.35 10.03 19.34
N THR A 141 -21.22 9.58 20.24
CA THR A 141 -22.67 9.62 20.07
C THR A 141 -23.29 10.64 21.03
N ARG A 142 -24.31 11.33 20.56
CA ARG A 142 -25.11 12.18 21.44
C ARG A 142 -26.17 11.31 22.15
N ALA A 143 -26.24 11.37 23.48
CA ALA A 143 -27.03 10.47 24.30
C ALA A 143 -28.54 10.45 23.96
N TYR A 144 -29.10 11.56 23.48
CA TYR A 144 -30.53 11.70 23.19
C TYR A 144 -30.97 11.26 21.78
N THR A 145 -30.08 11.27 20.77
CA THR A 145 -30.49 11.07 19.38
C THR A 145 -29.91 9.82 18.72
N GLN A 146 -29.05 9.10 19.42
CA GLN A 146 -28.28 7.96 18.87
C GLN A 146 -27.55 8.26 17.53
N GLN A 147 -27.48 9.53 17.14
CA GLN A 147 -26.78 9.94 15.93
C GLN A 147 -25.27 10.05 16.21
N TYR A 148 -24.49 9.41 15.37
CA TYR A 148 -23.02 9.55 15.39
C TYR A 148 -22.66 10.97 15.01
N LEU A 149 -22.10 11.74 15.94
CA LEU A 149 -21.64 13.09 15.66
C LEU A 149 -20.32 13.08 14.88
N ILE A 150 -19.34 12.37 15.39
CA ILE A 150 -17.99 12.27 14.79
C ILE A 150 -17.47 10.87 15.10
N GLN A 151 -16.77 10.30 14.13
CA GLN A 151 -16.01 9.06 14.28
C GLN A 151 -14.53 9.37 14.14
N PHE A 152 -13.72 8.75 15.01
CA PHE A 152 -12.28 8.91 15.09
C PHE A 152 -11.63 7.57 14.69
N TYR A 153 -10.64 7.63 13.80
CA TYR A 153 -9.91 6.47 13.34
C TYR A 153 -8.40 6.71 13.49
N PRO A 154 -7.84 6.54 14.71
CA PRO A 154 -6.38 6.46 14.84
C PRO A 154 -5.86 5.25 14.10
N HIS A 155 -4.76 5.43 13.37
CA HIS A 155 -4.14 4.36 12.60
C HIS A 155 -2.62 4.41 12.73
N ILE A 156 -2.02 3.24 12.57
CA ILE A 156 -0.59 3.04 12.53
C ILE A 156 -0.23 2.14 11.36
N ASN A 157 0.83 2.46 10.66
CA ASN A 157 1.41 1.64 9.60
C ASN A 157 2.93 1.65 9.73
N MET A 158 3.55 0.47 9.74
CA MET A 158 4.99 0.31 9.82
C MET A 158 5.44 -0.65 8.74
N VAL A 159 6.49 -0.30 8.05
CA VAL A 159 7.12 -1.13 7.02
C VAL A 159 8.61 -1.23 7.33
N PHE A 160 9.11 -2.45 7.34
CA PHE A 160 10.51 -2.77 7.57
C PHE A 160 11.02 -3.70 6.48
N GLY A 161 12.10 -3.34 5.83
CA GLY A 161 12.74 -4.18 4.82
C GLY A 161 13.43 -3.34 3.74
N GLY A 162 14.64 -3.73 3.37
CA GLY A 162 15.44 -3.05 2.36
C GLY A 162 15.68 -1.58 2.67
N THR A 163 15.65 -0.78 1.63
CA THR A 163 15.89 0.68 1.69
C THR A 163 14.65 1.49 2.11
N SER A 164 13.48 0.85 2.24
CA SER A 164 12.19 1.53 2.45
C SER A 164 11.58 1.17 3.80
N SER A 165 12.28 1.50 4.90
CA SER A 165 11.75 1.28 6.24
C SER A 165 11.15 2.58 6.79
N TYR A 166 9.87 2.53 7.19
CA TYR A 166 9.20 3.69 7.77
C TYR A 166 8.16 3.30 8.81
N ALA A 167 7.83 4.26 9.68
CA ALA A 167 6.68 4.20 10.57
C ALA A 167 5.79 5.41 10.31
N GLN A 168 4.50 5.19 10.23
CA GLN A 168 3.49 6.21 10.04
C GLN A 168 2.41 6.07 11.09
N MET A 169 2.01 7.18 11.71
CA MET A 169 0.85 7.23 12.60
C MET A 169 -0.02 8.42 12.25
N GLY A 170 -1.32 8.26 12.38
CA GLY A 170 -2.25 9.32 12.02
C GLY A 170 -3.62 9.15 12.62
N LEU A 171 -4.46 10.14 12.35
CA LEU A 171 -5.83 10.23 12.81
C LEU A 171 -6.72 10.65 11.64
N ILE A 172 -7.80 9.92 11.42
CA ILE A 172 -8.85 10.28 10.48
C ILE A 172 -10.12 10.59 11.27
N LEU A 173 -10.77 11.67 10.91
CA LEU A 173 -12.05 12.11 11.42
C LEU A 173 -13.09 11.90 10.33
N GLN A 174 -14.23 11.32 10.68
CA GLN A 174 -15.36 11.18 9.77
C GLN A 174 -16.60 11.80 10.37
N LYS A 175 -17.25 12.66 9.59
CA LYS A 175 -18.57 13.20 9.88
C LYS A 175 -19.44 13.07 8.64
N TRP A 176 -20.53 12.30 8.73
CA TRP A 176 -21.40 11.97 7.61
C TRP A 176 -20.63 11.32 6.45
N MET A 177 -20.59 11.98 5.31
CA MET A 177 -19.90 11.53 4.09
C MET A 177 -18.46 12.02 4.01
N VAL A 178 -18.07 13.02 4.81
CA VAL A 178 -16.76 13.65 4.72
C VAL A 178 -15.79 12.98 5.69
N GLN A 179 -14.62 12.64 5.17
CA GLN A 179 -13.47 12.18 5.93
C GLN A 179 -12.34 13.20 5.77
N MET A 180 -11.61 13.48 6.83
CA MET A 180 -10.38 14.26 6.80
C MET A 180 -9.41 13.71 7.82
N GLY A 181 -8.13 13.81 7.53
CA GLY A 181 -7.13 13.29 8.43
C GLY A 181 -5.75 13.83 8.19
N SER A 182 -4.86 13.51 9.10
CA SER A 182 -3.44 13.76 8.97
C SER A 182 -2.65 12.59 9.51
N ALA A 183 -1.46 12.38 8.97
CA ALA A 183 -0.53 11.37 9.43
C ALA A 183 0.90 11.89 9.38
N PHE A 184 1.70 11.49 10.34
CA PHE A 184 3.12 11.73 10.37
C PHE A 184 3.85 10.43 10.01
N ARG A 185 4.79 10.52 9.07
CA ARG A 185 5.64 9.43 8.63
C ARG A 185 7.10 9.75 8.88
N GLN A 186 7.80 8.83 9.50
CA GLN A 186 9.23 8.85 9.69
C GLN A 186 9.88 7.75 8.85
N ASN A 187 10.79 8.12 7.96
CA ASN A 187 11.59 7.20 7.17
C ASN A 187 12.95 7.01 7.85
N PHE A 188 13.26 5.77 8.25
CA PHE A 188 14.45 5.47 9.03
C PHE A 188 15.76 5.58 8.22
N PRO A 189 15.83 5.10 6.96
CA PRO A 189 17.10 5.12 6.20
C PRO A 189 17.58 6.52 5.84
N CYS A 190 16.65 7.42 5.51
CA CYS A 190 16.98 8.76 5.00
C CYS A 190 16.79 9.86 6.04
N ASN A 191 16.35 9.51 7.25
CA ASN A 191 15.92 10.47 8.27
C ASN A 191 14.99 11.58 7.73
N ALA A 192 14.23 11.24 6.68
CA ALA A 192 13.29 12.13 6.03
C ALA A 192 11.91 11.95 6.63
N ASN A 193 11.35 13.01 7.19
CA ASN A 193 10.02 13.00 7.77
C ASN A 193 9.03 13.61 6.79
N SER A 194 7.81 13.08 6.78
CA SER A 194 6.72 13.64 5.99
C SER A 194 5.44 13.78 6.79
N LEU A 195 4.64 14.76 6.41
CA LEU A 195 3.31 14.99 6.94
C LEU A 195 2.31 14.80 5.80
N SER A 196 1.36 13.90 6.01
CA SER A 196 0.29 13.60 5.06
C SER A 196 -1.00 14.26 5.49
N PHE A 197 -1.71 14.84 4.54
CA PHE A 197 -3.07 15.35 4.70
C PHE A 197 -4.01 14.60 3.78
N PHE A 198 -5.14 14.19 4.33
CA PHE A 198 -6.13 13.39 3.65
C PHE A 198 -7.49 14.07 3.72
N VAL A 199 -8.19 14.12 2.58
CA VAL A 199 -9.60 14.54 2.49
C VAL A 199 -10.33 13.57 1.59
N GLY A 200 -11.50 13.08 2.03
CA GLY A 200 -12.27 12.11 1.27
C GLY A 200 -13.76 12.28 1.44
N ILE A 201 -14.50 11.72 0.50
CA ILE A 201 -15.96 11.61 0.52
C ILE A 201 -16.31 10.12 0.40
N VAL A 202 -17.17 9.68 1.34
CA VAL A 202 -17.64 8.29 1.38
C VAL A 202 -19.16 8.31 1.27
N GLU A 203 -19.69 7.81 0.16
CA GLU A 203 -21.13 7.68 -0.03
C GLU A 203 -21.47 6.26 -0.49
N LYS A 204 -22.19 5.52 0.38
CA LYS A 204 -22.67 4.15 0.13
C LYS A 204 -21.64 3.22 -0.54
N ARG A 205 -21.51 3.33 -1.86
CA ARG A 205 -20.69 2.46 -2.71
C ARG A 205 -19.46 3.15 -3.26
N PHE A 206 -19.45 4.49 -3.25
CA PHE A 206 -18.36 5.29 -3.79
C PHE A 206 -17.51 5.86 -2.68
N ARG A 207 -16.21 5.87 -2.90
CA ARG A 207 -15.26 6.61 -2.10
C ARG A 207 -14.34 7.35 -3.04
N PHE A 208 -14.22 8.63 -2.80
CA PHE A 208 -13.25 9.49 -3.44
C PHE A 208 -12.34 10.06 -2.36
N ALA A 209 -11.04 10.02 -2.59
CA ALA A 209 -10.11 10.60 -1.65
C ALA A 209 -8.94 11.28 -2.38
N TYR A 210 -8.45 12.33 -1.74
CA TYR A 210 -7.26 13.06 -2.12
C TYR A 210 -6.29 13.06 -0.95
N ASN A 211 -5.05 12.70 -1.21
CA ASN A 211 -3.96 12.71 -0.25
C ASN A 211 -2.83 13.61 -0.76
N CYS A 212 -2.22 14.37 0.15
CA CYS A 212 -1.07 15.21 -0.11
C CYS A 212 0.00 14.92 0.93
N ASP A 213 1.15 14.41 0.51
CA ASP A 213 2.31 14.15 1.37
C ASP A 213 3.34 15.26 1.17
N MET A 214 3.72 15.91 2.28
CA MET A 214 4.72 16.98 2.30
C MET A 214 5.97 16.50 3.06
N THR A 215 7.13 16.60 2.43
CA THR A 215 8.41 16.26 3.09
C THR A 215 8.89 17.43 3.94
N ILE A 216 9.20 17.17 5.22
CA ILE A 216 9.56 18.23 6.19
C ILE A 216 11.08 18.45 6.27
N ASN A 217 11.89 17.37 6.28
CA ASN A 217 13.32 17.40 6.61
C ASN A 217 14.21 16.99 5.43
N SER A 218 13.86 17.34 4.21
CA SER A 218 14.70 17.03 3.05
C SER A 218 15.33 18.31 2.48
N VAL A 219 16.57 18.22 2.02
CA VAL A 219 17.26 19.31 1.29
C VAL A 219 16.48 19.67 0.00
N LYS A 220 15.78 18.69 -0.58
CA LYS A 220 14.89 18.88 -1.71
C LYS A 220 13.46 18.54 -1.28
N ARG A 221 12.60 19.55 -1.23
CA ARG A 221 11.19 19.36 -0.92
C ARG A 221 10.52 18.60 -2.07
N ILE A 222 9.96 17.45 -1.77
CA ILE A 222 9.21 16.63 -2.73
C ILE A 222 7.81 16.47 -2.13
N ASP A 223 6.83 17.09 -2.76
CA ASP A 223 5.42 16.95 -2.40
C ASP A 223 4.79 15.94 -3.37
N THR A 224 4.02 14.99 -2.84
CA THR A 224 3.30 13.99 -3.65
C THR A 224 1.81 14.19 -3.50
N HIS A 225 1.09 14.04 -4.60
CA HIS A 225 -0.36 14.18 -4.67
C HIS A 225 -0.95 12.88 -5.20
N GLU A 226 -1.93 12.34 -4.49
CA GLU A 226 -2.60 11.10 -4.85
C GLU A 226 -4.12 11.30 -4.87
N VAL A 227 -4.75 10.82 -5.93
CA VAL A 227 -6.20 10.76 -6.05
C VAL A 227 -6.62 9.30 -6.10
N SER A 228 -7.57 8.92 -5.27
CA SER A 228 -8.11 7.57 -5.26
C SER A 228 -9.61 7.57 -5.47
N LEU A 229 -10.09 6.62 -6.27
CA LEU A 229 -11.49 6.34 -6.49
C LEU A 229 -11.74 4.86 -6.21
N SER A 230 -12.70 4.56 -5.37
CA SER A 230 -13.08 3.19 -5.06
C SER A 230 -14.58 3.00 -5.22
N TYR A 231 -14.97 1.89 -5.82
CA TYR A 231 -16.36 1.49 -5.96
C TYR A 231 -16.56 0.09 -5.38
N GLN A 232 -17.55 -0.05 -4.53
CA GLN A 232 -17.90 -1.33 -3.92
C GLN A 232 -19.09 -1.95 -4.62
N PHE A 233 -18.88 -3.12 -5.24
CA PHE A 233 -19.96 -3.93 -5.81
C PHE A 233 -20.69 -4.70 -4.70
N ASP A 234 -22.01 -4.58 -4.64
CA ASP A 234 -22.82 -5.42 -3.76
C ASP A 234 -23.07 -6.76 -4.45
N CYS A 235 -22.41 -7.80 -4.00
CA CYS A 235 -22.88 -9.16 -4.27
C CYS A 235 -24.15 -9.38 -3.46
N ARG A 236 -25.26 -9.82 -4.10
CA ARG A 236 -26.59 -10.08 -3.55
C ARG A 236 -26.53 -10.51 -2.08
N GLU A 237 -27.08 -9.72 -1.18
CA GLU A 237 -27.18 -10.01 0.25
C GLU A 237 -28.05 -11.25 0.48
N LYS A 238 -27.44 -12.38 0.81
CA LYS A 238 -28.10 -13.31 1.71
C LYS A 238 -27.88 -12.76 3.10
N LYS A 239 -28.97 -12.61 3.89
CA LYS A 239 -29.03 -12.09 5.25
C LYS A 239 -27.74 -12.41 6.02
N LYS A 240 -26.89 -11.39 6.21
CA LYS A 240 -25.66 -11.54 6.98
C LYS A 240 -26.02 -11.75 8.42
N LYS A 241 -25.65 -12.90 8.98
CA LYS A 241 -25.73 -13.14 10.43
C LYS A 241 -24.77 -12.26 11.23
N PHE A 242 -23.81 -11.58 10.56
CA PHE A 242 -22.77 -10.79 11.21
C PHE A 242 -22.41 -9.60 10.30
N GLU A 243 -22.41 -8.40 10.85
CA GLU A 243 -21.77 -7.23 10.23
C GLU A 243 -20.28 -7.28 10.55
N ALA A 244 -19.48 -7.71 9.58
CA ALA A 244 -18.03 -7.60 9.71
C ALA A 244 -17.61 -6.12 9.63
N PHE A 245 -16.62 -5.76 10.41
CA PHE A 245 -15.96 -4.45 10.31
C PHE A 245 -15.44 -4.25 8.88
N LYS A 246 -16.00 -3.27 8.18
CA LYS A 246 -15.45 -2.82 6.91
C LYS A 246 -14.30 -1.88 7.23
N ALA A 247 -13.07 -2.39 7.14
CA ALA A 247 -11.91 -1.53 7.26
C ALA A 247 -12.00 -0.41 6.22
N PRO A 248 -11.70 0.85 6.58
CA PRO A 248 -11.55 1.88 5.57
C PRO A 248 -10.42 1.45 4.65
N THR A 249 -10.73 1.27 3.37
CA THR A 249 -9.72 1.07 2.33
C THR A 249 -9.16 2.45 2.01
N PHE A 250 -7.89 2.62 2.30
CA PHE A 250 -7.08 3.76 1.89
C PHE A 250 -6.49 3.49 0.53
#